data_0a04271d0fdeec1ed87774806fb198eb
#
_entry.id   0a04271d0fdeec1ed87774806fb198eb
#
_cell.length_a   1.000
_cell.length_b   1.000
_cell.length_c   1.000
_cell.angle_alpha   90.00
_cell.angle_beta   90.00
_cell.angle_gamma   90.00
#
_symmetry.space_group_name_H-M   'P 1'
#
loop_
_entity.id
_entity.type
_entity.pdbx_description
1 polymer ?
#
loop_
_entity_poly.entity_id
_entity_poly.type
_entity_poly.pdbx_seq_one_letter_code
_entity_poly.pdbx_strand_id
1 'polypeptide(L)'
;MLKIYQRCDMQISSRFTIAVHVLICIGTFRNDYKITSDFLASSVNVNPVVIRRIIQQLKKAGLITVKRGSGGADIARPLEEITLLDVYNAVECIGNGALFHFHENPSSVCPVGRNIHAVLDRRLDAIQKAMEREMQSVTLRDIMDDTSRLLDVDS
;
A
#
# COMPACT_ATOMS: atom_id res chain seq x y z
N MET A 1 -23.95 -29.68 6.13
CA MET A 1 -24.01 -28.64 5.09
C MET A 1 -23.24 -27.43 5.63
N LEU A 2 -21.94 -27.34 5.37
CA LEU A 2 -21.10 -26.23 5.82
C LEU A 2 -21.40 -25.02 4.93
N LYS A 3 -22.04 -23.98 5.48
CA LYS A 3 -22.08 -22.66 4.88
C LYS A 3 -20.66 -22.10 4.86
N ILE A 4 -20.06 -22.10 3.67
CA ILE A 4 -18.86 -21.31 3.40
C ILE A 4 -19.28 -19.85 3.58
N TYR A 5 -18.90 -19.26 4.72
CA TYR A 5 -18.90 -17.82 4.88
C TYR A 5 -17.91 -17.28 3.85
N GLN A 6 -18.39 -16.82 2.71
CA GLN A 6 -17.62 -15.90 1.89
C GLN A 6 -17.33 -14.70 2.79
N ARG A 7 -16.09 -14.62 3.28
CA ARG A 7 -15.57 -13.38 3.85
C ARG A 7 -15.73 -12.32 2.78
N CYS A 8 -16.60 -11.35 3.02
CA CYS A 8 -16.49 -10.05 2.36
C CYS A 8 -15.18 -9.45 2.87
N ASP A 9 -14.11 -9.73 2.14
CA ASP A 9 -12.83 -9.13 2.42
C ASP A 9 -12.91 -7.65 2.05
N MET A 10 -13.08 -6.81 3.04
CA MET A 10 -12.69 -5.41 2.98
C MET A 10 -11.17 -5.41 2.92
N GLN A 11 -10.61 -5.66 1.74
CA GLN A 11 -9.18 -5.77 1.55
C GLN A 11 -8.63 -4.43 1.09
N ILE A 12 -7.72 -3.89 1.90
CA ILE A 12 -6.63 -3.09 1.33
C ILE A 12 -6.00 -4.00 0.27
N SER A 13 -5.93 -3.53 -0.95
CA SER A 13 -5.49 -4.33 -2.09
C SER A 13 -4.08 -4.88 -1.84
N SER A 14 -3.80 -6.09 -2.33
CA SER A 14 -2.45 -6.67 -2.28
C SER A 14 -1.39 -5.77 -2.96
N ARG A 15 -1.79 -4.79 -3.77
CA ARG A 15 -0.88 -3.78 -4.35
C ARG A 15 -0.11 -3.01 -3.29
N PHE A 16 -0.74 -2.70 -2.15
CA PHE A 16 -0.08 -2.00 -1.05
C PHE A 16 1.08 -2.83 -0.50
N THR A 17 0.84 -4.08 -0.13
CA THR A 17 1.88 -4.96 0.41
C THR A 17 2.95 -5.30 -0.62
N ILE A 18 2.57 -5.47 -1.89
CA ILE A 18 3.52 -5.62 -3.00
C ILE A 18 4.40 -4.37 -3.15
N ALA A 19 3.82 -3.17 -3.08
CA ALA A 19 4.57 -1.92 -3.19
C ALA A 19 5.57 -1.75 -2.04
N VAL A 20 5.19 -2.08 -0.82
CA VAL A 20 6.11 -2.09 0.33
C VAL A 20 7.24 -3.09 0.10
N HIS A 21 6.94 -4.32 -0.33
CA HIS A 21 7.95 -5.34 -0.66
C HIS A 21 8.92 -4.85 -1.75
N VAL A 22 8.40 -4.23 -2.82
CA VAL A 22 9.22 -3.63 -3.88
C VAL A 22 10.18 -2.58 -3.32
N LEU A 23 9.71 -1.69 -2.43
CA LEU A 23 10.56 -0.66 -1.81
C LEU A 23 11.65 -1.27 -0.92
N ILE A 24 11.33 -2.31 -0.16
CA ILE A 24 12.30 -3.06 0.64
C ILE A 24 13.39 -3.68 -0.25
N CYS A 25 13.00 -4.36 -1.33
CA CYS A 25 13.94 -4.94 -2.29
C CYS A 25 14.85 -3.89 -2.91
N ILE A 26 14.31 -2.74 -3.33
CA ILE A 26 15.10 -1.64 -3.87
C ILE A 26 16.10 -1.15 -2.82
N GLY A 27 15.64 -0.87 -1.60
CA GLY A 27 16.49 -0.36 -0.53
C GLY A 27 17.62 -1.32 -0.13
N THR A 28 17.31 -2.63 -0.09
CA THR A 28 18.26 -3.68 0.32
C THR A 28 19.29 -3.99 -0.78
N PHE A 29 18.87 -4.12 -2.02
CA PHE A 29 19.69 -4.72 -3.07
C PHE A 29 20.26 -3.73 -4.09
N ARG A 30 19.93 -2.44 -4.02
CA ARG A 30 20.33 -1.42 -5.02
C ARG A 30 21.84 -1.30 -5.24
N ASN A 31 22.64 -1.63 -4.23
CA ASN A 31 24.10 -1.54 -4.32
C ASN A 31 24.74 -2.79 -4.94
N ASP A 32 24.05 -3.94 -4.84
CA ASP A 32 24.60 -5.24 -5.23
C ASP A 32 24.02 -5.75 -6.56
N TYR A 33 22.81 -5.32 -6.87
CA TYR A 33 22.07 -5.81 -8.04
C TYR A 33 21.43 -4.69 -8.85
N LYS A 34 21.29 -4.91 -10.14
CA LYS A 34 20.43 -4.08 -10.98
C LYS A 34 18.97 -4.41 -10.71
N ILE A 35 18.26 -3.46 -10.14
CA ILE A 35 16.86 -3.64 -9.75
C ILE A 35 15.94 -3.48 -10.95
N THR A 36 15.65 -4.58 -11.61
CA THR A 36 14.73 -4.64 -12.76
C THR A 36 13.34 -5.10 -12.34
N SER A 37 12.34 -4.88 -13.20
CA SER A 37 10.98 -5.38 -12.95
C SER A 37 10.92 -6.91 -12.86
N ASP A 38 11.78 -7.62 -13.59
CA ASP A 38 11.83 -9.09 -13.56
C ASP A 38 12.48 -9.58 -12.27
N PHE A 39 13.55 -8.92 -11.79
CA PHE A 39 14.13 -9.17 -10.48
C PHE A 39 13.09 -9.00 -9.37
N LEU A 40 12.38 -7.89 -9.36
CA LEU A 40 11.33 -7.60 -8.37
C LEU A 40 10.17 -8.59 -8.46
N ALA A 41 9.73 -8.95 -9.67
CA ALA A 41 8.68 -9.92 -9.89
C ALA A 41 9.04 -11.31 -9.35
N SER A 42 10.30 -11.70 -9.48
CA SER A 42 10.82 -12.95 -8.93
C SER A 42 10.81 -12.95 -7.41
N SER A 43 11.25 -11.84 -6.77
CA SER A 43 11.27 -11.71 -5.31
C SER A 43 9.85 -11.69 -4.72
N VAL A 44 8.95 -10.94 -5.33
CA VAL A 44 7.56 -10.79 -4.86
C VAL A 44 6.69 -12.00 -5.26
N ASN A 45 7.14 -12.80 -6.23
CA ASN A 45 6.42 -13.92 -6.82
C ASN A 45 5.07 -13.52 -7.44
N VAL A 46 5.11 -12.48 -8.27
CA VAL A 46 3.94 -11.97 -9.01
C VAL A 46 4.30 -11.72 -10.47
N ASN A 47 3.27 -11.55 -11.30
CA ASN A 47 3.46 -11.24 -12.72
C ASN A 47 4.22 -9.90 -12.90
N PRO A 48 5.26 -9.84 -13.75
CA PRO A 48 6.03 -8.63 -14.04
C PRO A 48 5.17 -7.44 -14.50
N VAL A 49 4.01 -7.67 -15.11
CA VAL A 49 3.08 -6.61 -15.50
C VAL A 49 2.54 -5.84 -14.28
N VAL A 50 2.26 -6.57 -13.19
CA VAL A 50 1.82 -5.97 -11.92
C VAL A 50 2.94 -5.10 -11.34
N ILE A 51 4.17 -5.62 -11.33
CA ILE A 51 5.35 -4.88 -10.85
C ILE A 51 5.57 -3.61 -11.66
N ARG A 52 5.52 -3.66 -12.99
CA ARG A 52 5.68 -2.48 -13.84
C ARG A 52 4.65 -1.39 -13.52
N ARG A 53 3.41 -1.78 -13.28
CA ARG A 53 2.35 -0.82 -12.88
C ARG A 53 2.67 -0.19 -11.54
N ILE A 54 3.07 -0.97 -10.54
CA ILE A 54 3.43 -0.47 -9.21
C ILE A 54 4.65 0.46 -9.29
N ILE A 55 5.69 0.09 -10.03
CA ILE A 55 6.86 0.95 -10.28
C ILE A 55 6.44 2.31 -10.87
N GLN A 56 5.52 2.31 -11.84
CA GLN A 56 5.02 3.55 -12.44
C GLN A 56 4.27 4.42 -11.41
N GLN A 57 3.45 3.80 -10.55
CA GLN A 57 2.72 4.50 -9.50
C GLN A 57 3.66 5.08 -8.43
N LEU A 58 4.62 4.30 -7.94
CA LEU A 58 5.64 4.75 -7.00
C LEU A 58 6.51 5.88 -7.57
N LYS A 59 6.90 5.76 -8.84
CA LYS A 59 7.65 6.82 -9.55
C LYS A 59 6.84 8.10 -9.69
N LYS A 60 5.56 8.01 -10.07
CA LYS A 60 4.65 9.16 -10.17
C LYS A 60 4.48 9.87 -8.83
N ALA A 61 4.45 9.11 -7.75
CA ALA A 61 4.38 9.64 -6.38
C ALA A 61 5.72 10.19 -5.86
N GLY A 62 6.81 10.09 -6.64
CA GLY A 62 8.14 10.57 -6.23
C GLY A 62 8.81 9.74 -5.13
N LEU A 63 8.39 8.47 -4.95
CA LEU A 63 8.98 7.57 -3.96
C LEU A 63 10.21 6.83 -4.50
N ILE A 64 10.26 6.62 -5.80
CA ILE A 64 11.39 6.00 -6.51
C ILE A 64 11.77 6.78 -7.76
N THR A 65 13.01 6.59 -8.21
CA THR A 65 13.51 6.96 -9.52
C THR A 65 13.79 5.71 -10.35
N VAL A 66 13.67 5.83 -11.66
CA VAL A 66 14.01 4.75 -12.61
C VAL A 66 14.91 5.33 -13.69
N LYS A 67 16.14 4.82 -13.78
CA LYS A 67 17.10 5.21 -14.80
C LYS A 67 16.88 4.36 -16.06
N ARG A 68 16.78 5.01 -17.24
CA ARG A 68 16.68 4.32 -18.53
C ARG A 68 18.01 3.65 -18.89
N GLY A 69 17.96 2.52 -19.57
CA GLY A 69 19.15 1.81 -20.07
C GLY A 69 19.84 0.97 -18.99
N SER A 70 21.04 1.39 -18.58
CA SER A 70 21.88 0.63 -17.63
C SER A 70 21.42 0.68 -16.18
N GLY A 71 20.53 1.62 -15.82
CA GLY A 71 20.09 1.80 -14.44
C GLY A 71 18.93 0.87 -14.07
N GLY A 72 18.63 0.74 -12.79
CA GLY A 72 17.44 0.12 -12.24
C GLY A 72 16.56 1.15 -11.53
N ALA A 73 15.71 0.66 -10.66
CA ALA A 73 14.96 1.50 -9.72
C ALA A 73 15.84 1.83 -8.50
N ASP A 74 15.68 3.03 -7.97
CA ASP A 74 16.32 3.49 -6.73
C ASP A 74 15.33 4.33 -5.90
N ILE A 75 15.56 4.42 -4.60
CA ILE A 75 14.76 5.24 -3.69
C ILE A 75 15.02 6.72 -3.99
N ALA A 76 13.95 7.52 -4.08
CA ALA A 76 14.04 8.93 -4.48
C ALA A 76 14.16 9.91 -3.32
N ARG A 77 13.83 9.51 -2.09
CA ARG A 77 13.84 10.36 -0.88
C ARG A 77 14.51 9.62 0.28
N PRO A 78 14.94 10.33 1.35
CA PRO A 78 15.37 9.69 2.58
C PRO A 78 14.32 8.69 3.11
N LEU A 79 14.76 7.55 3.62
CA LEU A 79 13.87 6.48 4.08
C LEU A 79 12.95 6.94 5.22
N GLU A 80 13.42 7.87 6.03
CA GLU A 80 12.70 8.49 7.15
C GLU A 80 11.54 9.39 6.69
N GLU A 81 11.60 9.86 5.44
CA GLU A 81 10.59 10.73 4.84
C GLU A 81 9.55 9.98 4.00
N ILE A 82 9.68 8.68 3.87
CA ILE A 82 8.72 7.83 3.18
C ILE A 82 7.92 7.06 4.22
N THR A 83 6.63 7.35 4.33
CA THR A 83 5.72 6.68 5.26
C THR A 83 4.90 5.59 4.58
N LEU A 84 4.32 4.68 5.36
CA LEU A 84 3.35 3.72 4.82
C LEU A 84 2.13 4.42 4.20
N LEU A 85 1.76 5.60 4.70
CA LEU A 85 0.68 6.38 4.11
C LEU A 85 1.05 6.91 2.72
N ASP A 86 2.30 7.33 2.50
CA ASP A 86 2.77 7.73 1.16
C ASP A 86 2.68 6.58 0.17
N VAL A 87 3.07 5.37 0.59
CA VAL A 87 2.99 4.17 -0.24
C VAL A 87 1.53 3.80 -0.53
N TYR A 88 0.68 3.84 0.48
CA TYR A 88 -0.75 3.60 0.34
C TYR A 88 -1.38 4.55 -0.69
N ASN A 89 -1.15 5.85 -0.54
CA ASN A 89 -1.67 6.87 -1.44
C ASN A 89 -1.12 6.74 -2.88
N ALA A 90 0.09 6.22 -3.03
CA ALA A 90 0.70 6.02 -4.34
C ALA A 90 0.03 4.90 -5.16
N VAL A 91 -0.39 3.81 -4.51
CA VAL A 91 -0.83 2.58 -5.21
C VAL A 91 -2.31 2.29 -5.09
N GLU A 92 -2.95 2.78 -4.03
CA GLU A 92 -4.40 2.67 -3.87
C GLU A 92 -5.06 3.87 -4.55
N CYS A 93 -5.25 3.77 -5.86
CA CYS A 93 -6.09 4.72 -6.61
C CYS A 93 -7.57 4.45 -6.32
N ILE A 94 -7.98 4.62 -5.06
CA ILE A 94 -9.37 4.54 -4.68
C ILE A 94 -10.00 5.87 -5.09
N GLY A 95 -11.01 5.80 -5.93
CA GLY A 95 -11.80 6.98 -6.24
C GLY A 95 -12.23 7.67 -4.93
N ASN A 96 -11.88 8.92 -4.77
CA ASN A 96 -12.17 9.78 -3.61
C ASN A 96 -11.44 9.48 -2.31
N GLY A 97 -10.48 8.55 -2.23
CA GLY A 97 -9.69 8.28 -1.01
C GLY A 97 -10.47 7.73 0.18
N ALA A 98 -11.72 7.29 -0.01
CA ALA A 98 -12.54 6.77 1.05
C ALA A 98 -12.36 5.25 1.21
N LEU A 99 -11.99 4.82 2.41
CA LEU A 99 -11.87 3.41 2.78
C LEU A 99 -13.25 2.72 2.80
N PHE A 100 -14.28 3.46 3.19
CA PHE A 100 -15.63 2.97 3.32
C PHE A 100 -16.51 3.53 2.23
N HIS A 101 -17.19 2.64 1.49
CA HIS A 101 -18.22 3.02 0.56
C HIS A 101 -19.59 2.88 1.24
N PHE A 102 -20.34 3.98 1.27
CA PHE A 102 -21.72 3.93 1.72
C PHE A 102 -22.61 3.37 0.63
N HIS A 103 -23.59 2.58 1.06
CA HIS A 103 -24.69 2.24 0.17
C HIS A 103 -25.52 3.49 -0.13
N GLU A 104 -25.70 3.76 -1.40
CA GLU A 104 -26.47 4.91 -1.87
C GLU A 104 -27.98 4.65 -1.68
N ASN A 105 -28.71 5.70 -1.37
CA ASN A 105 -30.18 5.70 -1.28
C ASN A 105 -30.79 4.79 -0.19
N PRO A 106 -30.42 4.91 1.08
CA PRO A 106 -31.18 4.26 2.14
C PRO A 106 -32.62 4.78 2.17
N SER A 107 -33.56 3.93 2.62
CA SER A 107 -34.99 4.28 2.63
C SER A 107 -35.26 5.52 3.48
N SER A 108 -35.82 6.55 2.87
CA SER A 108 -36.23 7.79 3.56
C SER A 108 -37.48 7.62 4.42
N VAL A 109 -38.28 6.57 4.17
CA VAL A 109 -39.47 6.24 4.92
C VAL A 109 -39.12 5.53 6.23
N CYS A 110 -38.06 4.70 6.24
CA CYS A 110 -37.58 4.04 7.43
C CYS A 110 -36.82 5.04 8.33
N PRO A 111 -37.19 5.18 9.62
CA PRO A 111 -36.50 6.10 10.52
C PRO A 111 -35.00 5.79 10.66
N VAL A 112 -34.58 4.53 10.60
CA VAL A 112 -33.18 4.11 10.62
C VAL A 112 -32.50 4.50 9.30
N GLY A 113 -33.09 4.15 8.17
CA GLY A 113 -32.54 4.47 6.85
C GLY A 113 -32.32 5.97 6.64
N ARG A 114 -33.28 6.79 7.06
CA ARG A 114 -33.22 8.26 6.96
C ARG A 114 -32.05 8.86 7.77
N ASN A 115 -31.66 8.22 8.88
CA ASN A 115 -30.64 8.74 9.79
C ASN A 115 -29.31 7.99 9.74
N ILE A 116 -29.16 6.95 8.94
CA ILE A 116 -27.98 6.07 8.98
C ILE A 116 -26.67 6.82 8.70
N HIS A 117 -26.68 7.75 7.76
CA HIS A 117 -25.52 8.60 7.46
C HIS A 117 -25.13 9.47 8.65
N ALA A 118 -26.10 10.12 9.30
CA ALA A 118 -25.83 10.94 10.48
C ALA A 118 -25.22 10.15 11.63
N VAL A 119 -25.54 8.84 11.72
CA VAL A 119 -25.00 7.94 12.76
C VAL A 119 -23.61 7.44 12.42
N LEU A 120 -23.37 7.03 11.15
CA LEU A 120 -22.18 6.29 10.77
C LEU A 120 -21.05 7.16 10.20
N ASP A 121 -21.34 8.20 9.43
CA ASP A 121 -20.32 8.95 8.69
C ASP A 121 -19.18 9.45 9.60
N ARG A 122 -19.51 10.07 10.72
CA ARG A 122 -18.50 10.54 11.68
C ARG A 122 -17.64 9.42 12.25
N ARG A 123 -18.23 8.26 12.49
CA ARG A 123 -17.52 7.12 13.07
C ARG A 123 -16.57 6.51 12.05
N LEU A 124 -17.00 6.35 10.81
CA LEU A 124 -16.19 5.80 9.74
C LEU A 124 -15.05 6.76 9.34
N ASP A 125 -15.32 8.06 9.31
CA ASP A 125 -14.29 9.09 9.13
C ASP A 125 -13.23 9.05 10.25
N ALA A 126 -13.64 8.87 11.51
CA ALA A 126 -12.72 8.74 12.63
C ALA A 126 -11.84 7.48 12.52
N ILE A 127 -12.40 6.36 12.07
CA ILE A 127 -11.66 5.11 11.85
C ILE A 127 -10.66 5.27 10.73
N GLN A 128 -11.05 5.87 9.60
CA GLN A 128 -10.15 6.14 8.49
C GLN A 128 -8.98 7.03 8.92
N LYS A 129 -9.26 8.13 9.61
CA LYS A 129 -8.22 9.03 10.13
C LYS A 129 -7.29 8.35 11.14
N ALA A 130 -7.79 7.42 11.95
CA ALA A 130 -6.95 6.65 12.86
C ALA A 130 -5.99 5.73 12.09
N MET A 131 -6.46 5.05 11.05
CA MET A 131 -5.63 4.22 10.17
C MET A 131 -4.57 5.08 9.45
N GLU A 132 -4.96 6.22 8.89
CA GLU A 132 -4.03 7.13 8.20
C GLU A 132 -2.95 7.66 9.14
N ARG A 133 -3.31 8.02 10.39
CA ARG A 133 -2.31 8.43 11.41
C ARG A 133 -1.32 7.33 11.73
N GLU A 134 -1.79 6.10 11.88
CA GLU A 134 -0.90 4.95 12.13
C GLU A 134 0.03 4.70 10.94
N MET A 135 -0.51 4.70 9.71
CA MET A 135 0.32 4.58 8.50
C MET A 135 1.33 5.74 8.34
N GLN A 136 0.98 6.94 8.81
CA GLN A 136 1.87 8.11 8.79
C GLN A 136 3.01 7.99 9.80
N SER A 137 2.81 7.26 10.89
CA SER A 137 3.81 7.10 11.96
C SER A 137 4.89 6.07 11.64
N VAL A 138 4.65 5.16 10.68
CA VAL A 138 5.59 4.11 10.28
C VAL A 138 6.34 4.53 9.02
N THR A 139 7.65 4.62 9.11
CA THR A 139 8.52 5.01 7.99
C THR A 139 9.11 3.80 7.26
N LEU A 140 9.59 4.02 6.04
CA LEU A 140 10.33 2.99 5.31
C LEU A 140 11.64 2.63 6.04
N ARG A 141 12.23 3.57 6.80
CA ARG A 141 13.39 3.31 7.66
C ARG A 141 13.07 2.23 8.69
N ASP A 142 11.96 2.38 9.42
CA ASP A 142 11.57 1.42 10.46
C ASP A 142 11.43 0.00 9.89
N ILE A 143 10.80 -0.13 8.73
CA ILE A 143 10.60 -1.41 8.04
C ILE A 143 11.93 -2.00 7.54
N MET A 144 12.82 -1.16 7.01
CA MET A 144 14.15 -1.59 6.56
C MET A 144 15.02 -2.07 7.72
N ASP A 145 14.96 -1.40 8.85
CA ASP A 145 15.69 -1.79 10.06
C ASP A 145 15.17 -3.11 10.62
N ASP A 146 13.86 -3.33 10.62
CA ASP A 146 13.25 -4.61 10.97
C ASP A 146 13.68 -5.72 10.01
N THR A 147 13.69 -5.44 8.71
CA THR A 147 14.14 -6.39 7.67
C THR A 147 15.60 -6.78 7.88
N SER A 148 16.48 -5.81 8.09
CA SER A 148 17.91 -6.05 8.30
C SER A 148 18.15 -6.94 9.51
N ARG A 149 17.46 -6.71 10.63
CA ARG A 149 17.56 -7.55 11.82
C ARG A 149 17.19 -9.01 11.56
N LEU A 150 16.20 -9.27 10.73
CA LEU A 150 15.81 -10.63 10.36
C LEU A 150 16.82 -11.30 9.42
N LEU A 151 17.38 -10.55 8.46
CA LEU A 151 18.40 -11.09 7.55
C LEU A 151 19.69 -11.43 8.27
N ASP A 152 20.10 -10.65 9.29
CA ASP A 152 21.30 -10.91 10.09
C ASP A 152 21.17 -12.16 10.97
N VAL A 153 19.97 -12.56 11.35
CA VAL A 153 19.70 -13.78 12.13
C VAL A 153 19.82 -15.05 11.28
N ASP A 154 19.55 -14.95 9.98
CA ASP A 154 19.57 -16.07 9.03
C ASP A 154 20.95 -16.28 8.38
N SER A 155 21.97 -15.48 8.75
CA SER A 155 23.35 -15.53 8.24
C SER A 155 24.28 -16.22 9.23
#